data_86114b07f4c1621011c38a826ac751ea
#
_entry.id   86114b07f4c1621011c38a826ac751ea
#
_cell.length_a   1.000
_cell.length_b   1.000
_cell.length_c   1.000
_cell.angle_alpha   90.00
_cell.angle_beta   90.00
_cell.angle_gamma   90.00
#
_symmetry.space_group_name_H-M   'P 1'
#
loop_
_entity.id
_entity.type
_entity.pdbx_description
1 polymer ?
#
loop_
_entity_poly.entity_id
_entity_poly.type
_entity_poly.pdbx_seq_one_letter_code
_entity_poly.pdbx_strand_id
1 'polypeptide(L)'
;IQGGLIRMDFSEEYRQKLVSADEAVKVIKSGDWVDYGWCTNTVDTLDKALAKRTDELKDINLRGGILLKPLTVFEREDAGEHFTWNSWHMSGIERHMIARGCAFYSPIRYSELPRYYRELDCPDDVAMFQVAPMDKHGYFNFGPSASHLGAMCETARHIIVEVNENMPRCLGGTENGIHISKVNAIVEGSNPPIGELGAGGPATEVDQKIAQLIVDQIPNGACLQLGIGGMPNAVGSLIAQSDLKDLGVHTEMYVDAFVDIAKAGKITGACKNIDRYRQVYGFGAGTKKMYDYLDENPELMSAPVSYTNDIRSIAALDNFISINNCVD
;
A
#
# COMPACT_ATOMS: atom_id res chain seq x y z
N ILE A 1 -19.83 16.18 -40.41
CA ILE A 1 -19.65 14.89 -39.74
C ILE A 1 -19.57 15.20 -38.25
N GLN A 2 -20.69 15.11 -37.55
CA GLN A 2 -20.74 15.19 -36.09
C GLN A 2 -20.29 13.83 -35.56
N GLY A 3 -18.98 13.66 -35.29
CA GLY A 3 -18.48 12.59 -34.51
C GLY A 3 -18.81 12.85 -33.04
N GLY A 4 -19.94 12.35 -32.57
CA GLY A 4 -20.20 12.30 -31.14
C GLY A 4 -19.11 11.47 -30.47
N LEU A 5 -18.36 12.07 -29.55
CA LEU A 5 -17.51 11.34 -28.62
C LEU A 5 -18.40 10.32 -27.92
N ILE A 6 -18.23 9.03 -28.22
CA ILE A 6 -18.85 7.95 -27.46
C ILE A 6 -18.21 8.01 -26.08
N ARG A 7 -18.89 8.65 -25.15
CA ARG A 7 -18.51 8.66 -23.75
C ARG A 7 -18.95 7.30 -23.20
N MET A 8 -18.02 6.39 -22.96
CA MET A 8 -18.35 5.14 -22.27
C MET A 8 -18.87 5.50 -20.88
N ASP A 9 -20.08 5.04 -20.56
CA ASP A 9 -20.69 5.21 -19.25
C ASP A 9 -20.67 3.87 -18.52
N PHE A 10 -19.88 3.78 -17.48
CA PHE A 10 -19.74 2.57 -16.66
C PHE A 10 -20.74 2.50 -15.50
N SER A 11 -21.68 3.45 -15.39
CA SER A 11 -22.63 3.51 -14.29
C SER A 11 -23.57 2.31 -14.24
N GLU A 12 -23.93 1.76 -15.40
CA GLU A 12 -24.78 0.55 -15.48
C GLU A 12 -24.02 -0.67 -14.99
N GLU A 13 -22.79 -0.88 -15.45
CA GLU A 13 -21.94 -1.99 -15.00
C GLU A 13 -21.67 -1.88 -13.50
N TYR A 14 -21.42 -0.67 -12.99
CA TYR A 14 -21.23 -0.41 -11.56
C TYR A 14 -22.46 -0.86 -10.75
N ARG A 15 -23.68 -0.43 -11.16
CA ARG A 15 -24.92 -0.81 -10.49
C ARG A 15 -25.17 -2.33 -10.51
N GLN A 16 -24.83 -3.01 -11.60
CA GLN A 16 -24.98 -4.46 -11.72
C GLN A 16 -24.03 -5.24 -10.80
N LYS A 17 -22.85 -4.69 -10.52
CA LYS A 17 -21.83 -5.30 -9.65
C LYS A 17 -21.91 -4.85 -8.19
N LEU A 18 -22.70 -3.81 -7.91
CA LEU A 18 -22.87 -3.29 -6.56
C LEU A 18 -23.74 -4.24 -5.73
N VAL A 19 -23.17 -4.73 -4.64
CA VAL A 19 -23.84 -5.65 -3.70
C VAL A 19 -23.53 -5.26 -2.25
N SER A 20 -24.28 -5.82 -1.31
CA SER A 20 -23.93 -5.69 0.11
C SER A 20 -22.67 -6.49 0.43
N ALA A 21 -21.97 -6.12 1.51
CA ALA A 21 -20.81 -6.85 1.98
C ALA A 21 -21.16 -8.30 2.35
N ASP A 22 -22.31 -8.51 3.01
CA ASP A 22 -22.80 -9.84 3.38
C ASP A 22 -23.05 -10.72 2.13
N GLU A 23 -23.49 -10.14 1.00
CA GLU A 23 -23.65 -10.87 -0.26
C GLU A 23 -22.30 -11.15 -0.92
N ALA A 24 -21.42 -10.15 -0.95
CA ALA A 24 -20.12 -10.26 -1.59
C ALA A 24 -19.27 -11.40 -1.01
N VAL A 25 -19.25 -11.55 0.33
CA VAL A 25 -18.44 -12.58 1.00
C VAL A 25 -19.00 -14.00 0.88
N LYS A 26 -20.20 -14.20 0.34
CA LYS A 26 -20.77 -15.55 0.14
C LYS A 26 -19.98 -16.42 -0.83
N VAL A 27 -19.19 -15.84 -1.71
CA VAL A 27 -18.31 -16.57 -2.63
C VAL A 27 -17.22 -17.33 -1.90
N ILE A 28 -16.83 -16.89 -0.71
CA ILE A 28 -15.76 -17.48 0.12
C ILE A 28 -16.23 -18.80 0.71
N LYS A 29 -15.43 -19.85 0.55
CA LYS A 29 -15.68 -21.23 1.00
C LYS A 29 -14.55 -21.69 1.92
N SER A 30 -14.84 -22.67 2.76
CA SER A 30 -13.81 -23.33 3.59
C SER A 30 -12.66 -23.84 2.74
N GLY A 31 -11.43 -23.55 3.19
CA GLY A 31 -10.19 -23.87 2.48
C GLY A 31 -9.68 -22.78 1.53
N ASP A 32 -10.46 -21.74 1.26
CA ASP A 32 -10.06 -20.67 0.34
C ASP A 32 -8.90 -19.82 0.87
N TRP A 33 -8.11 -19.31 -0.06
CA TRP A 33 -7.17 -18.23 0.16
C TRP A 33 -7.82 -16.90 -0.20
N VAL A 34 -7.80 -15.97 0.75
CA VAL A 34 -8.43 -14.66 0.62
C VAL A 34 -7.41 -13.56 0.89
N ASP A 35 -7.13 -12.75 -0.12
CA ASP A 35 -6.15 -11.69 -0.04
C ASP A 35 -6.80 -10.34 0.30
N TYR A 36 -6.26 -9.66 1.31
CA TYR A 36 -6.73 -8.35 1.79
C TYR A 36 -5.93 -7.18 1.23
N GLY A 37 -5.08 -7.44 0.23
CA GLY A 37 -4.19 -6.44 -0.34
C GLY A 37 -3.04 -6.08 0.60
N TRP A 38 -2.66 -4.81 0.60
CA TRP A 38 -1.49 -4.34 1.31
C TRP A 38 -1.77 -3.09 2.13
N CYS A 39 -1.41 -3.11 3.41
CA CYS A 39 -1.35 -1.93 4.28
C CYS A 39 -2.66 -1.12 4.27
N THR A 40 -2.71 0.00 3.57
CA THR A 40 -3.88 0.90 3.47
C THR A 40 -5.08 0.30 2.73
N ASN A 41 -4.89 -0.80 1.98
CA ASN A 41 -5.97 -1.47 1.25
C ASN A 41 -6.76 -2.49 2.07
N THR A 42 -6.33 -2.77 3.32
CA THR A 42 -7.01 -3.72 4.20
C THR A 42 -8.48 -3.34 4.38
N VAL A 43 -9.37 -4.27 4.08
CA VAL A 43 -10.82 -4.08 4.13
C VAL A 43 -11.36 -3.84 5.55
N ASP A 44 -12.51 -3.19 5.64
CA ASP A 44 -13.19 -2.94 6.91
C ASP A 44 -14.60 -3.55 6.92
N THR A 45 -15.43 -3.14 5.98
CA THR A 45 -16.82 -3.59 5.89
C THR A 45 -16.90 -5.05 5.46
N LEU A 46 -16.04 -5.47 4.52
CA LEU A 46 -15.94 -6.87 4.08
C LEU A 46 -15.37 -7.78 5.17
N ASP A 47 -14.40 -7.31 5.96
CA ASP A 47 -13.85 -8.04 7.10
C ASP A 47 -14.93 -8.33 8.16
N LYS A 48 -15.72 -7.30 8.50
CA LYS A 48 -16.88 -7.45 9.40
C LYS A 48 -17.95 -8.40 8.86
N ALA A 49 -18.17 -8.38 7.55
CA ALA A 49 -19.11 -9.31 6.93
C ALA A 49 -18.60 -10.76 6.95
N LEU A 50 -17.31 -10.96 6.68
CA LEU A 50 -16.69 -12.28 6.75
C LEU A 50 -16.69 -12.83 8.18
N ALA A 51 -16.44 -11.98 9.18
CA ALA A 51 -16.49 -12.37 10.60
C ALA A 51 -17.85 -12.95 11.03
N LYS A 52 -18.97 -12.50 10.45
CA LYS A 52 -20.29 -13.08 10.71
C LYS A 52 -20.42 -14.53 10.26
N ARG A 53 -19.56 -14.97 9.35
CA ARG A 53 -19.57 -16.32 8.79
C ARG A 53 -18.61 -17.29 9.48
N THR A 54 -17.99 -16.88 10.60
CA THR A 54 -17.01 -17.69 11.34
C THR A 54 -17.52 -19.11 11.58
N ASP A 55 -18.76 -19.28 12.06
CA ASP A 55 -19.32 -20.60 12.39
C ASP A 55 -19.60 -21.49 11.16
N GLU A 56 -19.65 -20.90 9.96
CA GLU A 56 -19.87 -21.60 8.70
C GLU A 56 -18.57 -22.05 8.02
N LEU A 57 -17.46 -21.35 8.31
CA LEU A 57 -16.22 -21.45 7.56
C LEU A 57 -15.12 -22.10 8.39
N LYS A 58 -14.25 -22.87 7.72
CA LYS A 58 -13.04 -23.47 8.30
C LYS A 58 -11.88 -23.40 7.34
N ASP A 59 -10.68 -23.37 7.91
CA ASP A 59 -9.42 -23.38 7.15
C ASP A 59 -9.29 -22.25 6.13
N ILE A 60 -9.84 -21.08 6.44
CA ILE A 60 -9.68 -19.89 5.61
C ILE A 60 -8.28 -19.31 5.81
N ASN A 61 -7.54 -19.20 4.71
CA ASN A 61 -6.22 -18.61 4.68
C ASN A 61 -6.31 -17.15 4.26
N LEU A 62 -6.28 -16.24 5.21
CA LEU A 62 -6.22 -14.81 4.94
C LEU A 62 -4.78 -14.39 4.68
N ARG A 63 -4.58 -13.44 3.77
CA ARG A 63 -3.25 -12.96 3.36
C ARG A 63 -3.21 -11.44 3.30
N GLY A 64 -2.02 -10.88 3.56
CA GLY A 64 -1.76 -9.44 3.48
C GLY A 64 -0.47 -9.07 4.20
N GLY A 65 -0.38 -7.85 4.68
CA GLY A 65 0.76 -7.39 5.50
C GLY A 65 0.64 -5.95 5.93
N ILE A 66 1.35 -5.63 7.00
CA ILE A 66 1.36 -4.30 7.64
C ILE A 66 -0.07 -3.87 8.01
N LEU A 67 -0.69 -4.62 8.91
CA LEU A 67 -1.99 -4.23 9.44
C LEU A 67 -1.89 -2.91 10.23
N LEU A 68 -2.71 -1.93 9.85
CA LEU A 68 -2.82 -0.64 10.52
C LEU A 68 -3.94 -0.64 11.59
N LYS A 69 -4.78 -1.67 11.60
CA LYS A 69 -5.84 -1.90 12.56
C LYS A 69 -6.08 -3.39 12.78
N PRO A 70 -6.58 -3.80 13.96
CA PRO A 70 -7.02 -5.17 14.17
C PRO A 70 -8.12 -5.58 13.18
N LEU A 71 -8.16 -6.87 12.85
CA LEU A 71 -9.18 -7.47 12.00
C LEU A 71 -10.29 -8.06 12.84
N THR A 72 -11.55 -7.82 12.47
CA THR A 72 -12.74 -8.31 13.16
C THR A 72 -12.84 -9.84 13.15
N VAL A 73 -12.39 -10.49 12.06
CA VAL A 73 -12.36 -11.96 11.97
C VAL A 73 -11.51 -12.61 13.07
N PHE A 74 -10.58 -11.88 13.70
CA PHE A 74 -9.73 -12.38 14.77
C PHE A 74 -10.12 -11.87 16.17
N GLU A 75 -11.29 -11.23 16.33
CA GLU A 75 -11.75 -10.77 17.66
C GLU A 75 -12.16 -11.92 18.58
N ARG A 76 -12.74 -12.99 18.02
CA ARG A 76 -13.14 -14.18 18.79
C ARG A 76 -11.90 -14.95 19.28
N GLU A 77 -12.02 -15.59 20.46
CA GLU A 77 -10.95 -16.41 21.03
C GLU A 77 -10.65 -17.65 20.16
N ASP A 78 -11.67 -18.25 19.55
CA ASP A 78 -11.60 -19.42 18.70
C ASP A 78 -11.29 -19.10 17.23
N ALA A 79 -11.03 -17.84 16.89
CA ALA A 79 -10.82 -17.40 15.49
C ALA A 79 -9.74 -18.21 14.76
N GLY A 80 -8.69 -18.64 15.48
CA GLY A 80 -7.62 -19.46 14.91
C GLY A 80 -8.04 -20.88 14.49
N GLU A 81 -9.23 -21.34 14.89
CA GLU A 81 -9.82 -22.62 14.43
C GLU A 81 -10.51 -22.46 13.05
N HIS A 82 -10.73 -21.23 12.61
CA HIS A 82 -11.45 -20.89 11.38
C HIS A 82 -10.60 -20.14 10.37
N PHE A 83 -9.77 -19.20 10.85
CA PHE A 83 -8.97 -18.30 10.04
C PHE A 83 -7.50 -18.35 10.41
N THR A 84 -6.64 -18.30 9.40
CA THR A 84 -5.19 -18.17 9.56
C THR A 84 -4.73 -16.93 8.80
N TRP A 85 -4.01 -16.02 9.47
CA TRP A 85 -3.40 -14.86 8.83
C TRP A 85 -1.99 -15.18 8.34
N ASN A 86 -1.76 -15.07 7.05
CA ASN A 86 -0.47 -15.26 6.40
C ASN A 86 0.10 -13.90 6.00
N SER A 87 1.08 -13.40 6.74
CA SER A 87 1.60 -12.06 6.52
C SER A 87 2.95 -12.08 5.82
N TRP A 88 3.08 -11.19 4.86
CA TRP A 88 4.35 -10.90 4.22
C TRP A 88 5.26 -10.00 5.07
N HIS A 89 4.68 -9.22 5.99
CA HIS A 89 5.40 -8.32 6.88
C HIS A 89 4.63 -8.14 8.20
N MET A 90 5.32 -8.34 9.31
CA MET A 90 4.71 -8.36 10.64
C MET A 90 4.76 -7.00 11.33
N SER A 91 3.61 -6.31 11.40
CA SER A 91 3.39 -5.16 12.27
C SER A 91 3.28 -5.57 13.76
N GLY A 92 3.04 -4.60 14.64
CA GLY A 92 2.76 -4.89 16.05
C GLY A 92 1.49 -5.73 16.26
N ILE A 93 0.47 -5.50 15.44
CA ILE A 93 -0.81 -6.23 15.47
C ILE A 93 -0.57 -7.69 15.09
N GLU A 94 0.12 -7.93 14.00
CA GLU A 94 0.39 -9.29 13.49
C GLU A 94 1.28 -10.09 14.44
N ARG A 95 2.28 -9.46 15.08
CA ARG A 95 3.08 -10.12 16.12
C ARG A 95 2.23 -10.57 17.31
N HIS A 96 1.20 -9.79 17.67
CA HIS A 96 0.25 -10.19 18.69
C HIS A 96 -0.60 -11.39 18.24
N MET A 97 -0.99 -11.43 16.96
CA MET A 97 -1.73 -12.56 16.38
C MET A 97 -0.88 -13.84 16.35
N ILE A 98 0.44 -13.75 16.08
CA ILE A 98 1.37 -14.89 16.20
C ILE A 98 1.35 -15.45 17.63
N ALA A 99 1.42 -14.60 18.64
CA ALA A 99 1.38 -15.03 20.03
C ALA A 99 0.08 -15.77 20.40
N ARG A 100 -1.02 -15.51 19.68
CA ARG A 100 -2.31 -16.20 19.79
C ARG A 100 -2.40 -17.47 18.92
N GLY A 101 -1.38 -17.79 18.12
CA GLY A 101 -1.40 -18.91 17.19
C GLY A 101 -2.28 -18.71 15.95
N CYS A 102 -2.71 -17.48 15.65
CA CYS A 102 -3.60 -17.16 14.54
C CYS A 102 -2.87 -16.65 13.30
N ALA A 103 -1.55 -16.42 13.35
CA ALA A 103 -0.80 -15.84 12.24
C ALA A 103 0.51 -16.54 11.99
N PHE A 104 0.92 -16.54 10.72
CA PHE A 104 2.22 -17.02 10.26
C PHE A 104 2.93 -15.96 9.43
N TYR A 105 4.25 -15.93 9.52
CA TYR A 105 5.10 -15.09 8.69
C TYR A 105 5.54 -15.85 7.44
N SER A 106 5.30 -15.25 6.29
CA SER A 106 5.72 -15.78 4.99
C SER A 106 6.87 -14.93 4.45
N PRO A 107 8.15 -15.28 4.72
CA PRO A 107 9.29 -14.46 4.34
C PRO A 107 9.47 -14.45 2.82
N ILE A 108 9.54 -13.25 2.26
CA ILE A 108 9.85 -13.02 0.85
C ILE A 108 10.56 -11.69 0.67
N ARG A 109 11.46 -11.61 -0.32
CA ARG A 109 11.99 -10.33 -0.74
C ARG A 109 10.89 -9.54 -1.45
N TYR A 110 10.60 -8.33 -1.00
CA TYR A 110 9.44 -7.58 -1.41
C TYR A 110 9.36 -7.33 -2.93
N SER A 111 10.51 -7.09 -3.58
CA SER A 111 10.56 -6.94 -5.05
C SER A 111 10.10 -8.19 -5.82
N GLU A 112 10.19 -9.38 -5.20
CA GLU A 112 9.80 -10.65 -5.82
C GLU A 112 8.32 -10.98 -5.61
N LEU A 113 7.62 -10.23 -4.75
CA LEU A 113 6.24 -10.54 -4.40
C LEU A 113 5.30 -10.53 -5.62
N PRO A 114 5.33 -9.56 -6.55
CA PRO A 114 4.54 -9.63 -7.78
C PRO A 114 4.87 -10.84 -8.65
N ARG A 115 6.13 -11.25 -8.71
CA ARG A 115 6.57 -12.44 -9.41
C ARG A 115 6.04 -13.71 -8.75
N TYR A 116 6.01 -13.74 -7.41
CA TYR A 116 5.46 -14.86 -6.65
C TYR A 116 4.00 -15.14 -7.02
N TYR A 117 3.17 -14.09 -7.14
CA TYR A 117 1.79 -14.23 -7.60
C TYR A 117 1.70 -14.75 -9.05
N ARG A 118 2.53 -14.23 -9.95
CA ARG A 118 2.43 -14.50 -11.40
C ARG A 118 3.03 -15.83 -11.84
N GLU A 119 4.13 -16.24 -11.22
CA GLU A 119 4.97 -17.34 -11.71
C GLU A 119 4.95 -18.56 -10.80
N LEU A 120 4.61 -18.41 -9.53
CA LEU A 120 4.53 -19.52 -8.60
C LEU A 120 3.07 -19.88 -8.37
N ASP A 121 2.83 -21.13 -7.96
CA ASP A 121 1.49 -21.59 -7.62
C ASP A 121 1.03 -20.97 -6.29
N CYS A 122 0.68 -19.69 -6.36
CA CYS A 122 0.19 -18.92 -5.23
C CYS A 122 -1.34 -18.92 -5.29
N PRO A 123 -2.01 -19.73 -4.46
CA PRO A 123 -3.46 -19.77 -4.47
C PRO A 123 -4.03 -18.40 -4.04
N ASP A 124 -4.99 -17.91 -4.79
CA ASP A 124 -5.70 -16.66 -4.55
C ASP A 124 -7.13 -16.81 -5.08
N ASP A 125 -8.00 -17.38 -4.22
CA ASP A 125 -9.38 -17.67 -4.60
C ASP A 125 -10.21 -16.38 -4.62
N VAL A 126 -9.97 -15.49 -3.64
CA VAL A 126 -10.66 -14.21 -3.54
C VAL A 126 -9.68 -13.11 -3.16
N ALA A 127 -9.56 -12.08 -3.99
CA ALA A 127 -8.94 -10.82 -3.61
C ALA A 127 -10.05 -9.83 -3.19
N MET A 128 -9.98 -9.31 -1.96
CA MET A 128 -10.89 -8.27 -1.50
C MET A 128 -10.12 -7.17 -0.78
N PHE A 129 -10.21 -5.95 -1.29
CA PHE A 129 -9.37 -4.86 -0.84
C PHE A 129 -10.03 -3.49 -1.05
N GLN A 130 -9.60 -2.49 -0.26
CA GLN A 130 -10.09 -1.12 -0.39
C GLN A 130 -9.49 -0.41 -1.59
N VAL A 131 -10.31 0.43 -2.23
CA VAL A 131 -9.96 1.25 -3.39
C VAL A 131 -10.58 2.65 -3.29
N ALA A 132 -10.02 3.62 -4.02
CA ALA A 132 -10.66 4.91 -4.23
C ALA A 132 -11.93 4.75 -5.09
N PRO A 133 -12.88 5.71 -5.06
CA PRO A 133 -14.05 5.71 -5.92
C PRO A 133 -13.70 5.56 -7.41
N MET A 134 -14.60 4.90 -8.16
CA MET A 134 -14.43 4.70 -9.60
C MET A 134 -14.33 6.03 -10.34
N ASP A 135 -13.38 6.15 -11.23
CA ASP A 135 -13.26 7.32 -12.09
C ASP A 135 -14.18 7.26 -13.32
N LYS A 136 -14.25 8.36 -14.06
CA LYS A 136 -15.06 8.48 -15.29
C LYS A 136 -14.65 7.51 -16.41
N HIS A 137 -13.51 6.83 -16.29
CA HIS A 137 -13.00 5.86 -17.24
C HIS A 137 -13.18 4.41 -16.77
N GLY A 138 -13.88 4.20 -15.65
CA GLY A 138 -14.16 2.88 -15.09
C GLY A 138 -13.03 2.27 -14.26
N TYR A 139 -12.06 3.07 -13.82
CA TYR A 139 -10.94 2.58 -13.00
C TYR A 139 -11.15 2.89 -11.52
N PHE A 140 -10.86 1.89 -10.70
CA PHE A 140 -10.65 2.02 -9.26
C PHE A 140 -9.15 2.15 -9.00
N ASN A 141 -8.74 3.22 -8.31
CA ASN A 141 -7.35 3.45 -7.95
C ASN A 141 -7.01 2.71 -6.65
N PHE A 142 -5.83 2.12 -6.57
CA PHE A 142 -5.37 1.38 -5.38
C PHE A 142 -4.97 2.28 -4.21
N GLY A 143 -5.05 3.61 -4.40
CA GLY A 143 -4.61 4.55 -3.37
C GLY A 143 -3.11 4.52 -3.14
N PRO A 144 -2.65 4.67 -1.88
CA PRO A 144 -1.23 4.77 -1.57
C PRO A 144 -0.40 3.52 -1.88
N SER A 145 -1.01 2.37 -2.15
CA SER A 145 -0.29 1.10 -2.24
C SER A 145 -0.49 0.40 -3.59
N ALA A 146 0.31 0.75 -4.61
CA ALA A 146 0.40 -0.06 -5.82
C ALA A 146 1.03 -1.43 -5.50
N SER A 147 2.14 -1.44 -4.76
CA SER A 147 2.74 -2.64 -4.17
C SER A 147 2.78 -3.84 -5.13
N HIS A 148 2.01 -4.88 -4.83
CA HIS A 148 1.82 -6.09 -5.64
C HIS A 148 0.37 -6.28 -6.11
N LEU A 149 -0.50 -5.28 -5.89
CA LEU A 149 -1.93 -5.42 -6.11
C LEU A 149 -2.28 -5.71 -7.57
N GLY A 150 -1.51 -5.18 -8.52
CA GLY A 150 -1.67 -5.52 -9.94
C GLY A 150 -1.53 -7.02 -10.18
N ALA A 151 -0.47 -7.64 -9.65
CA ALA A 151 -0.22 -9.07 -9.76
C ALA A 151 -1.28 -9.92 -9.05
N MET A 152 -1.70 -9.51 -7.85
CA MET A 152 -2.81 -10.14 -7.13
C MET A 152 -4.09 -10.14 -7.98
N CYS A 153 -4.44 -9.00 -8.58
CA CYS A 153 -5.62 -8.89 -9.44
C CYS A 153 -5.53 -9.72 -10.73
N GLU A 154 -4.33 -10.04 -11.22
CA GLU A 154 -4.15 -10.88 -12.40
C GLU A 154 -4.39 -12.36 -12.10
N THR A 155 -4.16 -12.80 -10.87
CA THR A 155 -4.18 -14.22 -10.48
C THR A 155 -5.43 -14.62 -9.70
N ALA A 156 -6.06 -13.68 -9.00
CA ALA A 156 -7.26 -13.94 -8.23
C ALA A 156 -8.44 -14.43 -9.09
N ARG A 157 -9.14 -15.46 -8.61
CA ARG A 157 -10.34 -16.01 -9.27
C ARG A 157 -11.55 -15.09 -9.13
N HIS A 158 -11.68 -14.44 -7.98
CA HIS A 158 -12.74 -13.46 -7.69
C HIS A 158 -12.14 -12.19 -7.12
N ILE A 159 -12.55 -11.06 -7.65
CA ILE A 159 -12.09 -9.75 -7.21
C ILE A 159 -13.28 -8.96 -6.66
N ILE A 160 -13.21 -8.58 -5.40
CA ILE A 160 -14.18 -7.77 -4.69
C ILE A 160 -13.49 -6.47 -4.26
N VAL A 161 -14.01 -5.34 -4.69
CA VAL A 161 -13.48 -4.05 -4.24
C VAL A 161 -14.40 -3.42 -3.19
N GLU A 162 -13.79 -2.94 -2.10
CA GLU A 162 -14.47 -2.11 -1.10
C GLU A 162 -14.13 -0.65 -1.38
N VAL A 163 -15.10 0.09 -1.88
CA VAL A 163 -14.94 1.52 -2.18
C VAL A 163 -14.88 2.32 -0.88
N ASN A 164 -13.85 3.14 -0.73
CA ASN A 164 -13.69 4.06 0.39
C ASN A 164 -13.45 5.48 -0.14
N GLU A 165 -14.37 6.41 0.16
CA GLU A 165 -14.29 7.81 -0.28
C GLU A 165 -13.11 8.57 0.36
N ASN A 166 -12.54 8.05 1.47
CA ASN A 166 -11.36 8.60 2.10
C ASN A 166 -10.04 8.09 1.48
N MET A 167 -10.10 7.13 0.54
CA MET A 167 -8.91 6.62 -0.15
C MET A 167 -8.41 7.66 -1.15
N PRO A 168 -7.19 8.19 -1.00
CA PRO A 168 -6.64 9.14 -1.94
C PRO A 168 -6.44 8.50 -3.31
N ARG A 169 -6.62 9.29 -4.37
CA ARG A 169 -6.32 8.89 -5.73
C ARG A 169 -4.84 9.14 -6.02
N CYS A 170 -4.04 8.12 -5.92
CA CYS A 170 -2.60 8.22 -6.13
C CYS A 170 -2.23 8.02 -7.60
N LEU A 171 -1.61 9.03 -8.19
CA LEU A 171 -1.15 8.96 -9.58
C LEU A 171 0.07 8.05 -9.69
N GLY A 172 0.20 7.36 -10.80
CA GLY A 172 1.28 6.40 -10.98
C GLY A 172 1.61 6.11 -12.43
N GLY A 173 2.55 5.19 -12.59
CA GLY A 173 2.94 4.67 -13.89
C GLY A 173 2.03 3.55 -14.35
N THR A 174 2.36 2.33 -13.94
CA THR A 174 1.59 1.12 -14.24
C THR A 174 1.09 0.45 -12.95
N GLU A 175 0.05 -0.36 -13.06
CA GLU A 175 -0.45 -1.19 -11.96
C GLU A 175 -0.90 -0.39 -10.72
N ASN A 176 -1.43 0.81 -10.90
CA ASN A 176 -1.95 1.64 -9.80
C ASN A 176 -3.49 1.63 -9.67
N GLY A 177 -4.16 0.73 -10.39
CA GLY A 177 -5.62 0.60 -10.36
C GLY A 177 -6.14 -0.55 -11.19
N ILE A 178 -7.44 -0.82 -11.06
CA ILE A 178 -8.14 -1.91 -11.77
C ILE A 178 -9.37 -1.36 -12.49
N HIS A 179 -9.59 -1.82 -13.72
CA HIS A 179 -10.79 -1.48 -14.47
C HIS A 179 -11.98 -2.31 -14.02
N ILE A 180 -13.16 -1.71 -13.97
CA ILE A 180 -14.41 -2.34 -13.52
C ILE A 180 -14.71 -3.67 -14.22
N SER A 181 -14.33 -3.83 -15.49
CA SER A 181 -14.54 -5.09 -16.23
C SER A 181 -13.82 -6.31 -15.63
N LYS A 182 -12.84 -6.09 -14.76
CA LYS A 182 -12.10 -7.14 -14.04
C LYS A 182 -12.63 -7.42 -12.64
N VAL A 183 -13.50 -6.55 -12.13
CA VAL A 183 -14.08 -6.67 -10.79
C VAL A 183 -15.34 -7.52 -10.85
N ASN A 184 -15.50 -8.46 -9.93
CA ASN A 184 -16.66 -9.33 -9.82
C ASN A 184 -17.77 -8.73 -8.96
N ALA A 185 -17.40 -8.04 -7.87
CA ALA A 185 -18.36 -7.39 -6.99
C ALA A 185 -17.79 -6.06 -6.44
N ILE A 186 -18.67 -5.10 -6.24
CA ILE A 186 -18.37 -3.80 -5.68
C ILE A 186 -19.17 -3.65 -4.38
N VAL A 187 -18.50 -3.23 -3.31
CA VAL A 187 -19.12 -2.91 -2.04
C VAL A 187 -18.80 -1.45 -1.71
N GLU A 188 -19.83 -0.63 -1.53
CA GLU A 188 -19.64 0.70 -0.94
C GLU A 188 -19.46 0.52 0.58
N GLY A 189 -18.24 0.78 1.04
CA GLY A 189 -17.85 0.56 2.43
C GLY A 189 -18.41 1.61 3.41
N SER A 190 -18.07 1.46 4.67
CA SER A 190 -18.42 2.41 5.73
C SER A 190 -17.60 3.71 5.68
N ASN A 191 -16.71 3.85 4.70
CA ASN A 191 -15.80 4.98 4.52
C ASN A 191 -14.98 5.31 5.79
N PRO A 192 -14.29 4.33 6.41
CA PRO A 192 -13.44 4.63 7.53
C PRO A 192 -12.28 5.54 7.10
N PRO A 193 -11.75 6.37 8.00
CA PRO A 193 -10.49 7.05 7.70
C PRO A 193 -9.40 6.03 7.37
N ILE A 194 -8.49 6.38 6.46
CA ILE A 194 -7.35 5.51 6.16
C ILE A 194 -6.50 5.36 7.42
N GLY A 195 -6.10 4.12 7.72
CA GLY A 195 -5.28 3.84 8.89
C GLY A 195 -3.98 4.63 8.87
N GLU A 196 -3.63 5.23 10.00
CA GLU A 196 -2.40 6.02 10.10
C GLU A 196 -1.27 5.19 10.71
N LEU A 197 -0.09 5.33 10.13
CA LEU A 197 1.14 4.86 10.74
C LEU A 197 1.79 6.07 11.42
N GLY A 198 1.72 6.11 12.75
CA GLY A 198 2.26 7.21 13.53
C GLY A 198 3.77 7.39 13.32
N ALA A 199 4.24 8.61 13.53
CA ALA A 199 5.64 8.99 13.35
C ALA A 199 6.63 8.27 14.31
N GLY A 200 6.16 7.38 15.16
CA GLY A 200 6.96 6.83 16.25
C GLY A 200 7.12 7.82 17.41
N GLY A 201 7.93 7.46 18.40
CA GLY A 201 8.26 8.37 19.51
C GLY A 201 9.16 9.54 19.04
N PRO A 202 9.32 10.57 19.89
CA PRO A 202 10.25 11.67 19.60
C PRO A 202 11.67 11.12 19.44
N ALA A 203 12.43 11.72 18.51
CA ALA A 203 13.81 11.34 18.28
C ALA A 203 14.65 11.60 19.55
N THR A 204 15.43 10.59 19.94
CA THR A 204 16.37 10.70 21.05
C THR A 204 17.58 11.57 20.67
N GLU A 205 18.41 11.96 21.64
CA GLU A 205 19.68 12.64 21.35
C GLU A 205 20.61 11.79 20.48
N VAL A 206 20.56 10.47 20.64
CA VAL A 206 21.33 9.53 19.81
C VAL A 206 20.84 9.55 18.38
N ASP A 207 19.49 9.48 18.18
CA ASP A 207 18.88 9.57 16.85
C ASP A 207 19.26 10.87 16.15
N GLN A 208 19.28 11.98 16.87
CA GLN A 208 19.66 13.29 16.31
C GLN A 208 21.12 13.33 15.87
N LYS A 209 22.04 12.76 16.66
CA LYS A 209 23.46 12.66 16.30
C LYS A 209 23.68 11.77 15.07
N ILE A 210 23.01 10.62 15.03
CA ILE A 210 23.08 9.71 13.88
C ILE A 210 22.51 10.43 12.64
N ALA A 211 21.36 11.06 12.77
CA ALA A 211 20.74 11.81 11.69
C ALA A 211 21.64 12.91 11.12
N GLN A 212 22.36 13.65 11.99
CA GLN A 212 23.31 14.67 11.54
C GLN A 212 24.47 14.05 10.73
N LEU A 213 25.06 12.95 11.21
CA LEU A 213 26.14 12.25 10.50
C LEU A 213 25.70 11.74 9.12
N ILE A 214 24.43 11.33 9.01
CA ILE A 214 23.83 10.90 7.73
C ILE A 214 23.65 12.08 6.79
N VAL A 215 23.04 13.16 7.28
CA VAL A 215 22.72 14.36 6.46
C VAL A 215 23.99 14.99 5.91
N ASP A 216 25.07 15.01 6.69
CA ASP A 216 26.39 15.52 6.27
C ASP A 216 26.99 14.73 5.07
N GLN A 217 26.52 13.54 4.78
CA GLN A 217 26.95 12.73 3.64
C GLN A 217 26.07 12.88 2.39
N ILE A 218 24.94 13.58 2.50
CA ILE A 218 23.99 13.71 1.39
C ILE A 218 24.42 14.87 0.47
N PRO A 219 24.76 14.62 -0.79
CA PRO A 219 25.04 15.71 -1.73
C PRO A 219 23.73 16.32 -2.28
N ASN A 220 23.83 17.54 -2.80
CA ASN A 220 22.77 18.10 -3.63
C ASN A 220 22.46 17.19 -4.81
N GLY A 221 21.21 17.09 -5.20
CA GLY A 221 20.76 16.23 -6.29
C GLY A 221 20.70 14.73 -5.97
N ALA A 222 20.92 14.34 -4.71
CA ALA A 222 20.78 12.94 -4.29
C ALA A 222 19.34 12.45 -4.47
N CYS A 223 19.19 11.19 -4.90
CA CYS A 223 17.91 10.49 -4.93
C CYS A 223 17.79 9.66 -3.64
N LEU A 224 16.76 9.91 -2.85
CA LEU A 224 16.64 9.39 -1.48
C LEU A 224 15.63 8.25 -1.36
N GLN A 225 15.96 7.30 -0.49
CA GLN A 225 15.06 6.37 0.15
C GLN A 225 15.18 6.52 1.67
N LEU A 226 14.05 6.61 2.37
CA LEU A 226 13.96 6.70 3.81
C LEU A 226 13.11 5.55 4.37
N GLY A 227 13.48 5.05 5.54
CA GLY A 227 12.65 4.15 6.33
C GLY A 227 11.64 4.87 7.21
N ILE A 228 11.06 4.14 8.16
CA ILE A 228 10.12 4.62 9.17
C ILE A 228 10.74 4.59 10.56
N GLY A 229 10.21 5.40 11.46
CA GLY A 229 10.63 5.45 12.86
C GLY A 229 11.31 6.76 13.28
N GLY A 230 11.73 6.83 14.54
CA GLY A 230 12.28 8.05 15.13
C GLY A 230 13.52 8.59 14.42
N MET A 231 14.48 7.71 14.09
CA MET A 231 15.72 8.12 13.42
C MET A 231 15.49 8.58 11.97
N PRO A 232 14.77 7.85 11.08
CA PRO A 232 14.45 8.34 9.75
C PRO A 232 13.66 9.67 9.75
N ASN A 233 12.78 9.87 10.73
CA ASN A 233 12.06 11.14 10.89
C ASN A 233 13.01 12.29 11.29
N ALA A 234 14.00 12.01 12.15
CA ALA A 234 15.04 12.98 12.49
C ALA A 234 15.87 13.37 11.25
N VAL A 235 16.26 12.39 10.44
CA VAL A 235 16.95 12.64 9.16
C VAL A 235 16.10 13.52 8.25
N GLY A 236 14.82 13.19 8.04
CA GLY A 236 13.91 13.97 7.22
C GLY A 236 13.74 15.41 7.71
N SER A 237 13.63 15.61 9.02
CA SER A 237 13.52 16.92 9.64
C SER A 237 14.79 17.76 9.43
N LEU A 238 15.98 17.18 9.58
CA LEU A 238 17.25 17.86 9.33
C LEU A 238 17.42 18.19 7.84
N ILE A 239 17.06 17.31 6.93
CA ILE A 239 17.08 17.57 5.48
C ILE A 239 16.17 18.77 5.16
N ALA A 240 14.96 18.81 5.69
CA ALA A 240 14.02 19.92 5.45
C ALA A 240 14.57 21.28 5.91
N GLN A 241 15.40 21.30 6.96
CA GLN A 241 16.03 22.49 7.52
C GLN A 241 17.41 22.82 6.92
N SER A 242 18.02 21.90 6.17
CA SER A 242 19.36 22.06 5.60
C SER A 242 19.39 22.95 4.36
N ASP A 243 20.59 23.20 3.83
CA ASP A 243 20.81 23.89 2.54
C ASP A 243 20.78 22.93 1.34
N LEU A 244 20.43 21.66 1.54
CA LEU A 244 20.30 20.67 0.48
C LEU A 244 19.22 21.09 -0.52
N LYS A 245 19.45 20.78 -1.78
CA LYS A 245 18.55 21.13 -2.88
C LYS A 245 18.59 20.10 -4.01
N ASP A 246 17.58 20.21 -4.87
CA ASP A 246 17.40 19.38 -6.07
C ASP A 246 17.37 17.88 -5.79
N LEU A 247 16.89 17.49 -4.59
CA LEU A 247 16.76 16.10 -4.20
C LEU A 247 15.71 15.40 -5.06
N GLY A 248 15.88 14.09 -5.23
CA GLY A 248 14.91 13.18 -5.81
C GLY A 248 14.40 12.18 -4.79
N VAL A 249 13.33 11.47 -5.13
CA VAL A 249 12.79 10.37 -4.33
C VAL A 249 12.60 9.13 -5.19
N HIS A 250 13.12 8.01 -4.70
CA HIS A 250 12.81 6.68 -5.17
C HIS A 250 12.85 5.75 -3.96
N THR A 251 11.70 5.39 -3.43
CA THR A 251 11.60 4.75 -2.12
C THR A 251 10.63 3.58 -2.14
N GLU A 252 10.87 2.58 -1.31
CA GLU A 252 9.89 1.54 -1.06
C GLU A 252 8.63 2.15 -0.46
N MET A 253 8.80 2.86 0.66
CA MET A 253 7.71 3.43 1.43
C MET A 253 7.77 4.96 1.40
N TYR A 254 6.66 5.59 1.02
CA TYR A 254 6.49 7.03 1.15
C TYR A 254 6.00 7.37 2.56
N VAL A 255 6.66 8.33 3.20
CA VAL A 255 6.42 8.70 4.60
C VAL A 255 6.28 10.22 4.78
N ASP A 256 5.73 10.66 5.93
CA ASP A 256 5.51 12.08 6.23
C ASP A 256 6.77 12.95 6.08
N ALA A 257 7.96 12.39 6.36
CA ALA A 257 9.23 13.10 6.21
C ALA A 257 9.45 13.64 4.79
N PHE A 258 9.05 12.88 3.75
CA PHE A 258 9.15 13.37 2.37
C PHE A 258 8.21 14.53 2.10
N VAL A 259 7.02 14.55 2.71
CA VAL A 259 6.11 15.71 2.61
C VAL A 259 6.74 16.95 3.19
N ASP A 260 7.43 16.86 4.33
CA ASP A 260 8.10 17.99 4.95
C ASP A 260 9.28 18.50 4.11
N ILE A 261 10.09 17.58 3.57
CA ILE A 261 11.21 17.92 2.67
C ILE A 261 10.69 18.57 1.38
N ALA A 262 9.59 18.05 0.80
CA ALA A 262 8.98 18.62 -0.40
C ALA A 262 8.40 20.00 -0.16
N LYS A 263 7.66 20.20 0.96
CA LYS A 263 7.11 21.50 1.35
C LYS A 263 8.19 22.54 1.67
N ALA A 264 9.38 22.09 2.11
CA ALA A 264 10.55 22.95 2.27
C ALA A 264 11.23 23.30 0.92
N GLY A 265 10.70 22.82 -0.22
CA GLY A 265 11.22 23.12 -1.55
C GLY A 265 12.53 22.40 -1.88
N LYS A 266 12.88 21.31 -1.18
CA LYS A 266 14.14 20.59 -1.35
C LYS A 266 14.05 19.50 -2.43
N ILE A 267 12.86 19.00 -2.75
CA ILE A 267 12.64 17.94 -3.72
C ILE A 267 12.17 18.55 -5.04
N THR A 268 12.99 18.45 -6.07
CA THR A 268 12.63 18.84 -7.44
C THR A 268 12.63 17.64 -8.41
N GLY A 269 13.39 16.60 -8.08
CA GLY A 269 13.61 15.46 -8.97
C GLY A 269 14.38 15.81 -10.26
N ALA A 270 14.91 17.05 -10.37
CA ALA A 270 15.57 17.53 -11.57
C ALA A 270 16.87 16.78 -11.89
N CYS A 271 17.56 16.30 -10.86
CA CYS A 271 18.81 15.55 -10.99
C CYS A 271 18.63 14.04 -11.19
N LYS A 272 17.39 13.53 -11.13
CA LYS A 272 17.14 12.11 -11.43
C LYS A 272 17.40 11.84 -12.92
N ASN A 273 18.07 10.74 -13.20
CA ASN A 273 18.33 10.27 -14.56
C ASN A 273 17.19 9.42 -15.13
N ILE A 274 16.41 8.74 -14.26
CA ILE A 274 15.15 8.07 -14.61
C ILE A 274 14.01 8.68 -13.80
N ASP A 275 12.78 8.65 -14.29
CA ASP A 275 11.58 9.22 -13.65
C ASP A 275 11.81 10.68 -13.18
N ARG A 276 12.42 11.49 -14.03
CA ARG A 276 12.71 12.90 -13.70
C ARG A 276 11.46 13.62 -13.28
N TYR A 277 11.60 14.45 -12.26
CA TYR A 277 10.52 15.26 -11.68
C TYR A 277 9.42 14.43 -11.01
N ARG A 278 9.66 13.12 -10.76
CA ARG A 278 8.72 12.25 -10.06
C ARG A 278 9.33 11.73 -8.76
N GLN A 279 8.51 11.73 -7.72
CA GLN A 279 8.79 11.06 -6.45
C GLN A 279 8.20 9.66 -6.54
N VAL A 280 9.04 8.65 -6.74
CA VAL A 280 8.62 7.26 -6.99
C VAL A 280 8.52 6.49 -5.68
N TYR A 281 7.43 5.72 -5.50
CA TYR A 281 7.24 4.90 -4.31
C TYR A 281 6.40 3.65 -4.58
N GLY A 282 6.64 2.58 -3.79
CA GLY A 282 5.90 1.31 -3.89
C GLY A 282 4.60 1.33 -3.10
N PHE A 283 4.62 1.88 -1.90
CA PHE A 283 3.44 2.15 -1.08
C PHE A 283 3.68 3.32 -0.13
N GLY A 284 2.62 3.88 0.40
CA GLY A 284 2.68 4.97 1.37
C GLY A 284 1.90 4.62 2.64
N ALA A 285 2.50 4.87 3.80
CA ALA A 285 1.80 4.83 5.06
C ALA A 285 2.35 5.93 5.99
N GLY A 286 1.47 6.74 6.53
CA GLY A 286 1.81 7.89 7.34
C GLY A 286 0.58 8.48 7.99
N THR A 287 0.57 9.79 8.19
CA THR A 287 -0.58 10.51 8.73
C THR A 287 -1.50 11.03 7.63
N LYS A 288 -2.66 11.53 8.01
CA LYS A 288 -3.58 12.19 7.08
C LYS A 288 -2.90 13.28 6.24
N LYS A 289 -1.95 14.03 6.82
CA LYS A 289 -1.16 15.04 6.10
C LYS A 289 -0.48 14.46 4.85
N MET A 290 0.07 13.25 4.98
CA MET A 290 0.71 12.57 3.86
C MET A 290 -0.34 12.09 2.84
N TYR A 291 -1.44 11.51 3.28
CA TYR A 291 -2.50 11.06 2.37
C TYR A 291 -3.09 12.21 1.56
N ASP A 292 -3.32 13.37 2.19
CA ASP A 292 -3.76 14.59 1.51
C ASP A 292 -2.72 15.11 0.49
N TYR A 293 -1.42 14.89 0.75
CA TYR A 293 -0.36 15.26 -0.19
C TYR A 293 -0.25 14.30 -1.37
N LEU A 294 -0.58 13.01 -1.16
CA LEU A 294 -0.57 12.01 -2.22
C LEU A 294 -1.72 12.18 -3.22
N ASP A 295 -2.85 12.73 -2.77
CA ASP A 295 -4.08 12.79 -3.55
C ASP A 295 -3.92 13.64 -4.81
N GLU A 296 -4.17 13.04 -5.96
CA GLU A 296 -4.09 13.64 -7.30
C GLU A 296 -2.81 14.46 -7.58
N ASN A 297 -1.72 14.18 -6.88
CA ASN A 297 -0.48 14.94 -7.00
C ASN A 297 0.39 14.41 -8.16
N PRO A 298 0.58 15.21 -9.24
CA PRO A 298 1.34 14.79 -10.40
C PRO A 298 2.86 14.72 -10.19
N GLU A 299 3.38 15.22 -9.07
CA GLU A 299 4.80 15.06 -8.72
C GLU A 299 5.12 13.65 -8.23
N LEU A 300 4.10 12.87 -7.88
CA LEU A 300 4.22 11.55 -7.32
C LEU A 300 3.99 10.47 -8.39
N MET A 301 4.64 9.33 -8.18
CA MET A 301 4.50 8.16 -9.01
C MET A 301 4.40 6.91 -8.15
N SER A 302 3.19 6.45 -7.89
CA SER A 302 2.93 5.13 -7.33
C SER A 302 3.31 4.06 -8.35
N ALA A 303 4.07 3.07 -7.96
CA ALA A 303 4.56 2.03 -8.87
C ALA A 303 4.63 0.66 -8.17
N PRO A 304 4.55 -0.47 -8.90
CA PRO A 304 4.68 -1.79 -8.31
C PRO A 304 6.07 -1.99 -7.70
N VAL A 305 6.15 -2.83 -6.66
CA VAL A 305 7.43 -3.08 -5.97
C VAL A 305 8.43 -3.87 -6.82
N SER A 306 7.97 -4.56 -7.86
CA SER A 306 8.84 -5.11 -8.91
C SER A 306 9.54 -4.04 -9.74
N TYR A 307 9.17 -2.76 -9.59
CA TYR A 307 9.87 -1.61 -10.15
C TYR A 307 10.65 -0.86 -9.06
N THR A 308 9.99 -0.45 -7.98
CA THR A 308 10.63 0.41 -6.96
C THR A 308 11.76 -0.29 -6.22
N ASN A 309 11.60 -1.59 -5.94
CA ASN A 309 12.56 -2.40 -5.19
C ASN A 309 13.42 -3.30 -6.09
N ASP A 310 13.27 -3.18 -7.43
CA ASP A 310 14.06 -3.98 -8.36
C ASP A 310 15.52 -3.47 -8.40
N ILE A 311 16.46 -4.42 -8.34
CA ILE A 311 17.89 -4.12 -8.34
C ILE A 311 18.29 -3.30 -9.58
N ARG A 312 17.70 -3.58 -10.75
CA ARG A 312 18.01 -2.88 -12.00
C ARG A 312 17.55 -1.43 -11.95
N SER A 313 16.35 -1.17 -11.40
CA SER A 313 15.83 0.18 -11.22
C SER A 313 16.69 0.98 -10.24
N ILE A 314 17.04 0.38 -9.09
CA ILE A 314 17.87 1.01 -8.06
C ILE A 314 19.28 1.26 -8.59
N ALA A 315 19.90 0.29 -9.26
CA ALA A 315 21.25 0.41 -9.81
C ALA A 315 21.33 1.41 -10.98
N ALA A 316 20.22 1.70 -11.63
CA ALA A 316 20.16 2.70 -12.70
C ALA A 316 20.08 4.15 -12.19
N LEU A 317 19.81 4.37 -10.90
CA LEU A 317 19.72 5.70 -10.31
C LEU A 317 21.12 6.26 -9.99
N ASP A 318 21.39 7.44 -10.53
CA ASP A 318 22.58 8.20 -10.15
C ASP A 318 22.37 8.82 -8.75
N ASN A 319 23.44 8.91 -7.97
CA ASN A 319 23.45 9.53 -6.62
C ASN A 319 22.35 8.99 -5.69
N PHE A 320 22.06 7.68 -5.77
CA PHE A 320 21.06 7.05 -4.90
C PHE A 320 21.61 6.82 -3.49
N ILE A 321 20.89 7.31 -2.50
CA ILE A 321 21.21 7.13 -1.08
C ILE A 321 20.02 6.46 -0.38
N SER A 322 20.26 5.26 0.11
CA SER A 322 19.30 4.46 0.84
C SER A 322 19.62 4.48 2.33
N ILE A 323 18.68 4.95 3.13
CA ILE A 323 18.84 5.10 4.58
C ILE A 323 17.92 4.10 5.28
N ASN A 324 18.54 3.07 5.87
CA ASN A 324 17.85 1.97 6.53
C ASN A 324 18.43 1.73 7.92
N ASN A 325 17.57 1.31 8.84
CA ASN A 325 17.99 0.81 10.15
C ASN A 325 18.18 -0.70 10.07
N CYS A 326 19.20 -1.20 10.77
CA CYS A 326 19.23 -2.60 11.14
C CYS A 326 19.39 -2.73 12.68
N VAL A 327 18.96 -3.86 13.21
CA VAL A 327 19.14 -4.23 14.61
C VAL A 327 20.05 -5.46 14.62
N ASP A 328 21.16 -5.37 15.34
CA ASP A 328 22.08 -6.48 15.53
C ASP A 328 21.58 -7.44 16.63
#